data_eba26191e8d864f9e2f8b2984536c17e
#
_entry.id   eba26191e8d864f9e2f8b2984536c17e
#
_cell.length_a   1.000
_cell.length_b   1.000
_cell.length_c   1.000
_cell.angle_alpha   90.00
_cell.angle_beta   90.00
_cell.angle_gamma   90.00
#
_symmetry.space_group_name_H-M   'P 1'
#
loop_
_entity.id
_entity.type
_entity.pdbx_description
1 polymer ?
#
loop_
_entity_poly.entity_id
_entity_poly.type
_entity_poly.pdbx_seq_one_letter_code
_entity_poly.pdbx_strand_id
1 'polypeptide(L)'
;MIYLSAFGMLNALGNNNREIATHLQQGIAPGMQRCDGWLSGERSCWLGRVVGELPPVPAALRAHNTRNNQLLLAALAQIRPALDAAVARYGADRVAIVLGTSTSGVDEGDRQIGAPQPDYHYQMQELGDPSRFLAHYLQLDGPAYTISTACSSSARAVISGERLIAAGLVDVALVGGADSLSRMPINGFDSLASLSESRCAPFSRDRDGISIGEGAALMLLTREPQPLALLGAGESSDAWHMSAPHPQGEGAERAMRMALQQAALSPQQVGYINLHGTATPLNDQMEAGVIARLFGNRVPCSSTKHLTGHTLGAAGICEAALSALILQENLPLPAQDFRAAAQDETLPDCGLLLQ
;
A
#
# COMPACT_ATOMS: atom_id res chain seq x y z
N MET A 1 -15.38 13.03 13.06
CA MET A 1 -14.90 12.87 11.68
C MET A 1 -13.40 13.08 11.67
N ILE A 2 -12.66 12.29 10.90
CA ILE A 2 -11.21 12.38 10.76
C ILE A 2 -10.90 12.82 9.32
N TYR A 3 -9.89 13.66 9.18
CA TYR A 3 -9.51 14.26 7.89
C TYR A 3 -8.06 13.96 7.56
N LEU A 4 -7.72 14.02 6.26
CA LEU A 4 -6.36 13.94 5.75
C LEU A 4 -5.83 15.37 5.56
N SER A 5 -4.84 15.76 6.36
CA SER A 5 -4.21 17.08 6.22
C SER A 5 -3.06 17.09 5.21
N ALA A 6 -2.38 15.98 5.04
CA ALA A 6 -1.31 15.82 4.05
C ALA A 6 -1.10 14.33 3.73
N PHE A 7 -0.59 14.04 2.55
CA PHE A 7 -0.10 12.72 2.17
C PHE A 7 1.05 12.82 1.16
N GLY A 8 1.92 11.84 1.20
CA GLY A 8 3.05 11.71 0.28
C GLY A 8 3.31 10.25 -0.04
N MET A 9 3.62 9.94 -1.28
CA MET A 9 3.87 8.56 -1.72
C MET A 9 4.95 8.49 -2.80
N LEU A 10 5.54 7.30 -2.92
CA LEU A 10 6.40 6.90 -4.02
C LEU A 10 6.23 5.40 -4.29
N ASN A 11 6.31 5.01 -5.54
CA ASN A 11 6.21 3.64 -6.03
C ASN A 11 6.69 3.57 -7.49
N ALA A 12 6.38 2.51 -8.22
CA ALA A 12 6.80 2.34 -9.61
C ALA A 12 6.25 3.41 -10.59
N LEU A 13 5.22 4.17 -10.19
CA LEU A 13 4.71 5.30 -10.97
C LEU A 13 5.61 6.55 -10.85
N GLY A 14 6.28 6.76 -9.72
CA GLY A 14 7.12 7.95 -9.51
C GLY A 14 7.56 8.13 -8.07
N ASN A 15 8.37 9.15 -7.82
CA ASN A 15 9.02 9.42 -6.54
C ASN A 15 8.28 10.45 -5.68
N ASN A 16 7.21 11.03 -6.20
CA ASN A 16 6.37 12.00 -5.50
C ASN A 16 4.98 12.08 -6.13
N ASN A 17 4.06 12.72 -5.43
CA ASN A 17 2.66 12.83 -5.86
C ASN A 17 2.51 13.44 -7.26
N ARG A 18 3.34 14.44 -7.63
CA ARG A 18 3.27 15.11 -8.93
C ARG A 18 3.66 14.18 -10.08
N GLU A 19 4.78 13.46 -9.94
CA GLU A 19 5.21 12.47 -10.94
C GLU A 19 4.18 11.37 -11.08
N ILE A 20 3.67 10.86 -9.95
CA ILE A 20 2.64 9.82 -9.91
C ILE A 20 1.36 10.29 -10.62
N ALA A 21 0.89 11.51 -10.36
CA ALA A 21 -0.27 12.08 -11.05
C ALA A 21 -0.07 12.11 -12.56
N THR A 22 1.10 12.58 -13.02
CA THR A 22 1.44 12.66 -14.45
C THR A 22 1.45 11.27 -15.09
N HIS A 23 2.14 10.30 -14.50
CA HIS A 23 2.27 8.96 -15.06
C HIS A 23 0.95 8.17 -14.97
N LEU A 24 0.17 8.37 -13.91
CA LEU A 24 -1.15 7.76 -13.78
C LEU A 24 -2.10 8.20 -14.91
N GLN A 25 -2.13 9.51 -15.21
CA GLN A 25 -2.91 10.04 -16.34
C GLN A 25 -2.47 9.49 -17.70
N GLN A 26 -1.17 9.25 -17.87
CA GLN A 26 -0.61 8.71 -19.10
C GLN A 26 -0.73 7.18 -19.21
N GLY A 27 -1.11 6.50 -18.14
CA GLY A 27 -1.14 5.04 -18.06
C GLY A 27 0.24 4.38 -18.22
N ILE A 28 1.31 5.09 -17.80
CA ILE A 28 2.68 4.59 -17.84
C ILE A 28 3.24 4.37 -16.44
N ALA A 29 4.16 3.43 -16.31
CA ALA A 29 4.81 3.13 -15.04
C ALA A 29 6.30 2.86 -15.29
N PRO A 30 7.16 3.90 -15.20
CA PRO A 30 8.59 3.78 -15.51
C PRO A 30 9.32 2.77 -14.62
N GLY A 31 8.84 2.58 -13.40
CA GLY A 31 9.41 1.63 -12.44
C GLY A 31 8.96 0.19 -12.64
N MET A 32 7.95 -0.11 -13.47
CA MET A 32 7.58 -1.48 -13.81
C MET A 32 8.57 -2.04 -14.81
N GLN A 33 9.47 -2.90 -14.35
CA GLN A 33 10.63 -3.38 -15.12
C GLN A 33 10.78 -4.89 -15.01
N ARG A 34 11.29 -5.50 -16.09
CA ARG A 34 11.77 -6.88 -16.06
C ARG A 34 13.15 -6.93 -15.43
N CYS A 35 13.31 -7.74 -14.39
CA CYS A 35 14.51 -7.78 -13.55
C CYS A 35 15.07 -9.19 -13.46
N ASP A 36 16.39 -9.29 -13.52
CA ASP A 36 17.14 -10.53 -13.33
C ASP A 36 17.71 -10.59 -11.91
N GLY A 37 18.07 -11.80 -11.46
CA GLY A 37 18.78 -12.03 -10.20
C GLY A 37 17.91 -11.98 -8.93
N TRP A 38 16.59 -11.86 -9.05
CA TRP A 38 15.67 -11.86 -7.94
C TRP A 38 15.09 -13.25 -7.64
N LEU A 39 14.82 -14.03 -8.68
CA LEU A 39 14.38 -15.40 -8.55
C LEU A 39 15.57 -16.37 -8.37
N SER A 40 15.28 -17.49 -7.75
CA SER A 40 16.20 -18.62 -7.74
C SER A 40 16.35 -19.18 -9.17
N GLY A 41 17.58 -19.48 -9.57
CA GLY A 41 17.91 -19.83 -10.95
C GLY A 41 18.07 -18.62 -11.86
N GLU A 42 18.12 -18.86 -13.17
CA GLU A 42 18.38 -17.83 -14.22
C GLU A 42 17.06 -17.27 -14.81
N ARG A 43 16.02 -17.12 -13.98
CA ARG A 43 14.73 -16.57 -14.41
C ARG A 43 14.64 -15.09 -14.07
N SER A 44 13.99 -14.32 -14.95
CA SER A 44 13.63 -12.92 -14.71
C SER A 44 12.16 -12.82 -14.26
N CYS A 45 11.83 -11.75 -13.56
CA CYS A 45 10.47 -11.42 -13.18
C CYS A 45 10.19 -9.93 -13.36
N TRP A 46 8.90 -9.57 -13.41
CA TRP A 46 8.48 -8.19 -13.45
C TRP A 46 8.33 -7.63 -12.04
N LEU A 47 9.01 -6.52 -11.76
CA LEU A 47 8.99 -5.84 -10.46
C LEU A 47 8.64 -4.37 -10.62
N GLY A 48 7.87 -3.86 -9.66
CA GLY A 48 7.64 -2.42 -9.50
C GLY A 48 8.73 -1.81 -8.62
N ARG A 49 9.58 -0.97 -9.19
CA ARG A 49 10.73 -0.36 -8.52
C ARG A 49 10.55 1.13 -8.36
N VAL A 50 10.99 1.66 -7.23
CA VAL A 50 11.22 3.09 -7.07
C VAL A 50 12.54 3.42 -7.77
N VAL A 51 12.47 4.29 -8.77
CA VAL A 51 13.61 4.65 -9.63
C VAL A 51 14.26 5.92 -9.08
N GLY A 52 15.59 5.91 -8.98
CA GLY A 52 16.38 7.05 -8.51
C GLY A 52 16.95 6.86 -7.10
N GLU A 53 17.58 7.90 -6.61
CA GLU A 53 18.22 7.90 -5.29
C GLU A 53 17.18 8.17 -4.18
N LEU A 54 17.32 7.44 -3.10
CA LEU A 54 16.52 7.65 -1.88
C LEU A 54 17.32 8.45 -0.85
N PRO A 55 16.65 9.21 0.03
CA PRO A 55 17.32 9.92 1.11
C PRO A 55 18.11 8.95 2.00
N PRO A 56 19.35 9.27 2.36
CA PRO A 56 20.13 8.44 3.26
C PRO A 56 19.57 8.50 4.69
N VAL A 57 19.63 7.38 5.39
CA VAL A 57 19.38 7.36 6.84
C VAL A 57 20.54 8.09 7.56
N PRO A 58 20.26 9.03 8.48
CA PRO A 58 21.31 9.74 9.20
C PRO A 58 22.29 8.80 9.92
N ALA A 59 23.58 9.15 9.95
CA ALA A 59 24.63 8.32 10.56
C ALA A 59 24.35 7.98 12.03
N ALA A 60 23.71 8.89 12.78
CA ALA A 60 23.30 8.65 14.18
C ALA A 60 22.26 7.53 14.32
N LEU A 61 21.53 7.22 13.24
CA LEU A 61 20.48 6.19 13.18
C LEU A 61 20.87 5.02 12.26
N ARG A 62 22.18 4.79 12.07
CA ARG A 62 22.69 3.74 11.16
C ARG A 62 22.14 2.34 11.45
N ALA A 63 21.76 2.05 12.70
CA ALA A 63 21.14 0.79 13.08
C ALA A 63 19.74 0.57 12.46
N HIS A 64 19.17 1.59 11.83
CA HIS A 64 17.92 1.58 11.09
C HIS A 64 18.13 1.78 9.57
N ASN A 65 19.37 1.65 9.08
CA ASN A 65 19.68 1.93 7.67
C ASN A 65 19.21 0.80 6.75
N THR A 66 17.94 0.82 6.41
CA THR A 66 17.31 -0.10 5.48
C THR A 66 16.72 0.66 4.29
N ARG A 67 16.62 -0.01 3.14
CA ARG A 67 15.91 0.55 1.98
C ARG A 67 14.46 0.89 2.34
N ASN A 68 13.83 0.07 3.18
CA ASN A 68 12.47 0.29 3.66
C ASN A 68 12.34 1.65 4.37
N ASN A 69 13.27 1.99 5.27
CA ASN A 69 13.29 3.26 5.98
C ASN A 69 13.65 4.44 5.07
N GLN A 70 14.47 4.23 4.04
CA GLN A 70 14.75 5.25 3.03
C GLN A 70 13.50 5.59 2.20
N LEU A 71 12.67 4.59 1.85
CA LEU A 71 11.37 4.81 1.21
C LEU A 71 10.45 5.65 2.11
N LEU A 72 10.40 5.35 3.41
CA LEU A 72 9.63 6.16 4.39
C LEU A 72 10.13 7.60 4.47
N LEU A 73 11.45 7.83 4.46
CA LEU A 73 12.02 9.18 4.46
C LEU A 73 11.62 9.97 3.21
N ALA A 74 11.59 9.33 2.05
CA ALA A 74 11.17 9.97 0.80
C ALA A 74 9.67 10.33 0.81
N ALA A 75 8.81 9.48 1.36
CA ALA A 75 7.40 9.80 1.55
C ALA A 75 7.21 10.92 2.58
N LEU A 76 7.95 10.86 3.71
CA LEU A 76 7.92 11.84 4.78
C LEU A 76 8.33 13.24 4.30
N ALA A 77 9.34 13.33 3.46
CA ALA A 77 9.82 14.61 2.93
C ALA A 77 8.69 15.41 2.24
N GLN A 78 7.73 14.76 1.62
CA GLN A 78 6.61 15.40 0.93
C GLN A 78 5.59 16.03 1.89
N ILE A 79 5.51 15.54 3.13
CA ILE A 79 4.53 16.00 4.14
C ILE A 79 5.20 16.65 5.35
N ARG A 80 6.52 16.78 5.34
CA ARG A 80 7.30 17.26 6.48
C ARG A 80 6.80 18.61 7.02
N PRO A 81 6.50 19.64 6.21
CA PRO A 81 6.00 20.91 6.72
C PRO A 81 4.68 20.79 7.48
N ALA A 82 3.76 19.95 7.01
CA ALA A 82 2.48 19.73 7.69
C ALA A 82 2.65 18.99 9.03
N LEU A 83 3.54 18.00 9.07
CA LEU A 83 3.87 17.29 10.30
C LEU A 83 4.54 18.22 11.32
N ASP A 84 5.54 19.01 10.92
CA ASP A 84 6.22 19.94 11.80
C ASP A 84 5.26 20.98 12.38
N ALA A 85 4.31 21.47 11.58
CA ALA A 85 3.25 22.37 12.05
C ALA A 85 2.33 21.70 13.08
N ALA A 86 1.98 20.41 12.87
CA ALA A 86 1.17 19.65 13.81
C ALA A 86 1.92 19.42 15.14
N VAL A 87 3.20 19.06 15.08
CA VAL A 87 4.05 18.87 16.27
C VAL A 87 4.19 20.18 17.05
N ALA A 88 4.43 21.29 16.35
CA ALA A 88 4.52 22.62 16.98
C ALA A 88 3.23 23.03 17.68
N ARG A 89 2.07 22.62 17.15
CA ARG A 89 0.75 22.97 17.70
C ARG A 89 0.33 22.09 18.87
N TYR A 90 0.54 20.78 18.78
CA TYR A 90 -0.02 19.82 19.73
C TYR A 90 1.00 19.24 20.70
N GLY A 91 2.29 19.29 20.37
CA GLY A 91 3.36 18.65 21.13
C GLY A 91 3.76 17.28 20.57
N ALA A 92 4.98 16.86 20.87
CA ALA A 92 5.57 15.61 20.38
C ALA A 92 4.89 14.35 20.92
N ASP A 93 4.31 14.44 22.12
CA ASP A 93 3.54 13.37 22.78
C ASP A 93 2.12 13.20 22.24
N ARG A 94 1.62 14.17 21.47
CA ARG A 94 0.27 14.17 20.91
C ARG A 94 0.21 13.73 19.44
N VAL A 95 1.32 13.26 18.88
CA VAL A 95 1.41 12.73 17.52
C VAL A 95 1.76 11.25 17.57
N ALA A 96 0.87 10.40 17.06
CA ALA A 96 1.14 8.96 16.95
C ALA A 96 1.81 8.62 15.61
N ILE A 97 2.57 7.52 15.60
CA ILE A 97 3.08 6.86 14.40
C ILE A 97 2.53 5.45 14.35
N VAL A 98 1.73 5.13 13.32
CA VAL A 98 1.23 3.78 13.08
C VAL A 98 1.55 3.39 11.65
N LEU A 99 2.43 2.42 11.48
CA LEU A 99 2.88 1.97 10.17
C LEU A 99 2.51 0.51 9.90
N GLY A 100 2.36 0.18 8.63
CA GLY A 100 2.19 -1.19 8.14
C GLY A 100 3.39 -1.63 7.32
N THR A 101 3.85 -2.85 7.52
CA THR A 101 4.88 -3.49 6.69
C THR A 101 4.73 -5.00 6.74
N SER A 102 5.13 -5.67 5.68
CA SER A 102 5.25 -7.13 5.65
C SER A 102 6.70 -7.59 5.73
N THR A 103 7.64 -6.76 5.30
CA THR A 103 9.04 -7.13 5.13
C THR A 103 10.00 -6.35 6.03
N SER A 104 9.68 -5.08 6.35
CA SER A 104 10.67 -4.21 7.02
C SER A 104 12.02 -4.26 6.27
N GLY A 105 13.13 -4.45 6.95
CA GLY A 105 14.47 -4.58 6.39
C GLY A 105 14.91 -6.04 6.20
N VAL A 106 14.01 -6.93 5.79
CA VAL A 106 14.34 -8.34 5.60
C VAL A 106 15.39 -8.56 4.48
N ASP A 107 15.47 -7.66 3.50
CA ASP A 107 16.48 -7.72 2.43
C ASP A 107 17.90 -7.52 2.99
N GLU A 108 18.08 -6.65 3.97
CA GLU A 108 19.35 -6.47 4.68
C GLU A 108 19.72 -7.72 5.45
N GLY A 109 18.74 -8.39 6.07
CA GLY A 109 18.93 -9.68 6.74
C GLY A 109 19.29 -10.81 5.78
N ASP A 110 18.65 -10.87 4.61
CA ASP A 110 18.93 -11.85 3.56
C ASP A 110 20.37 -11.69 3.02
N ARG A 111 20.78 -10.46 2.75
CA ARG A 111 22.16 -10.14 2.32
C ARG A 111 23.21 -10.53 3.39
N GLN A 112 22.86 -10.37 4.66
CA GLN A 112 23.73 -10.75 5.77
C GLN A 112 24.05 -12.25 5.80
N ILE A 113 23.10 -13.11 5.40
CA ILE A 113 23.30 -14.57 5.32
C ILE A 113 24.32 -14.90 4.23
N GLY A 114 24.21 -14.26 3.06
CA GLY A 114 25.09 -14.52 1.92
C GLY A 114 26.49 -13.90 2.04
N ALA A 115 26.57 -12.68 2.60
CA ALA A 115 27.81 -11.91 2.73
C ALA A 115 27.71 -10.99 3.96
N PRO A 116 28.35 -11.36 5.08
CA PRO A 116 28.29 -10.57 6.31
C PRO A 116 28.64 -9.10 6.10
N GLN A 117 27.75 -8.20 6.54
CA GLN A 117 27.90 -6.77 6.43
C GLN A 117 28.27 -6.16 7.80
N PRO A 118 29.33 -5.35 7.91
CA PRO A 118 29.81 -4.84 9.19
C PRO A 118 28.81 -3.92 9.90
N ASP A 119 27.96 -3.23 9.13
CA ASP A 119 26.96 -2.26 9.64
C ASP A 119 25.56 -2.88 9.83
N TYR A 120 25.42 -4.20 9.66
CA TYR A 120 24.15 -4.87 9.89
C TYR A 120 23.81 -4.94 11.38
N HIS A 121 22.56 -4.63 11.70
CA HIS A 121 21.95 -4.79 13.01
C HIS A 121 20.68 -5.63 12.89
N TYR A 122 20.50 -6.61 13.77
CA TYR A 122 19.32 -7.49 13.75
C TYR A 122 17.99 -6.73 13.75
N GLN A 123 17.93 -5.62 14.46
CA GLN A 123 16.73 -4.76 14.52
C GLN A 123 16.27 -4.25 13.16
N MET A 124 17.16 -4.18 12.15
CA MET A 124 16.80 -3.75 10.79
C MET A 124 15.71 -4.61 10.16
N GLN A 125 15.67 -5.90 10.49
CA GLN A 125 14.67 -6.83 9.97
C GLN A 125 13.47 -7.06 10.91
N GLU A 126 13.45 -6.45 12.08
CA GLU A 126 12.29 -6.51 12.96
C GLU A 126 11.12 -5.73 12.37
N LEU A 127 9.92 -6.29 12.40
CA LEU A 127 8.72 -5.63 11.89
C LEU A 127 8.42 -4.30 12.58
N GLY A 128 8.83 -4.14 13.83
CA GLY A 128 8.69 -2.90 14.60
C GLY A 128 9.68 -1.79 14.24
N ASP A 129 10.71 -2.08 13.44
CA ASP A 129 11.78 -1.12 13.14
C ASP A 129 11.29 0.16 12.46
N PRO A 130 10.42 0.13 11.43
CA PRO A 130 10.02 1.35 10.72
C PRO A 130 9.38 2.40 11.62
N SER A 131 8.51 2.03 12.54
CA SER A 131 7.85 2.98 13.46
C SER A 131 8.81 3.50 14.52
N ARG A 132 9.70 2.65 15.08
CA ARG A 132 10.76 3.08 15.99
C ARG A 132 11.72 4.04 15.31
N PHE A 133 12.12 3.74 14.09
CA PHE A 133 12.98 4.61 13.28
C PHE A 133 12.36 6.00 13.13
N LEU A 134 11.12 6.10 12.67
CA LEU A 134 10.47 7.40 12.49
C LEU A 134 10.26 8.12 13.82
N ALA A 135 9.93 7.43 14.92
CA ALA A 135 9.82 8.05 16.24
C ALA A 135 11.15 8.69 16.68
N HIS A 136 12.27 7.97 16.53
CA HIS A 136 13.60 8.51 16.83
C HIS A 136 14.00 9.64 15.88
N TYR A 137 13.76 9.47 14.58
CA TYR A 137 14.10 10.47 13.56
C TYR A 137 13.35 11.79 13.76
N LEU A 138 12.08 11.71 14.14
CA LEU A 138 11.19 12.86 14.34
C LEU A 138 11.20 13.38 15.79
N GLN A 139 11.85 12.66 16.72
CA GLN A 139 11.84 12.96 18.15
C GLN A 139 10.41 13.08 18.70
N LEU A 140 9.55 12.10 18.35
CA LEU A 140 8.18 12.03 18.83
C LEU A 140 8.09 11.07 20.03
N ASP A 141 7.29 11.47 21.01
CA ASP A 141 7.07 10.75 22.27
C ASP A 141 5.67 10.09 22.34
N GLY A 142 4.84 10.30 21.33
CA GLY A 142 3.53 9.65 21.21
C GLY A 142 3.62 8.15 20.90
N PRO A 143 2.48 7.44 20.87
CA PRO A 143 2.45 6.04 20.52
C PRO A 143 3.08 5.78 19.15
N ALA A 144 4.04 4.84 19.08
CA ALA A 144 4.70 4.45 17.84
C ALA A 144 4.78 2.92 17.73
N TYR A 145 4.08 2.33 16.75
CA TYR A 145 4.08 0.89 16.54
C TYR A 145 3.79 0.50 15.10
N THR A 146 4.12 -0.73 14.76
CA THR A 146 3.93 -1.30 13.43
C THR A 146 2.90 -2.42 13.48
N ILE A 147 2.05 -2.47 12.46
CA ILE A 147 1.09 -3.54 12.22
C ILE A 147 1.59 -4.38 11.05
N SER A 148 1.59 -5.70 11.22
CA SER A 148 1.91 -6.65 10.16
C SER A 148 0.80 -7.68 10.02
N THR A 149 -0.03 -7.49 9.00
CA THR A 149 -1.16 -8.35 8.65
C THR A 149 -1.18 -8.61 7.13
N ALA A 150 -0.01 -8.98 6.61
CA ALA A 150 0.22 -9.19 5.18
C ALA A 150 -0.21 -7.96 4.34
N CYS A 151 -0.90 -8.15 3.21
CA CYS A 151 -1.27 -7.08 2.28
C CYS A 151 -2.21 -6.02 2.87
N SER A 152 -2.83 -6.27 4.03
CA SER A 152 -3.71 -5.32 4.71
C SER A 152 -3.02 -4.46 5.78
N SER A 153 -1.71 -4.63 6.00
CA SER A 153 -0.96 -4.00 7.09
C SER A 153 -1.15 -2.50 7.18
N SER A 154 -0.91 -1.77 6.11
CA SER A 154 -0.98 -0.31 6.10
C SER A 154 -2.42 0.24 6.08
N ALA A 155 -3.38 -0.49 5.51
CA ALA A 155 -4.78 -0.13 5.64
C ALA A 155 -5.24 -0.21 7.11
N ARG A 156 -4.81 -1.25 7.84
CA ARG A 156 -5.06 -1.38 9.28
C ARG A 156 -4.33 -0.32 10.11
N ALA A 157 -3.16 0.14 9.65
CA ALA A 157 -2.48 1.26 10.28
C ALA A 157 -3.31 2.55 10.22
N VAL A 158 -4.00 2.83 9.11
CA VAL A 158 -4.94 3.95 8.98
C VAL A 158 -6.08 3.82 9.98
N ILE A 159 -6.72 2.65 10.07
CA ILE A 159 -7.82 2.37 11.02
C ILE A 159 -7.34 2.56 12.46
N SER A 160 -6.14 2.08 12.76
CA SER A 160 -5.58 2.21 14.11
C SER A 160 -5.27 3.65 14.49
N GLY A 161 -4.71 4.44 13.56
CA GLY A 161 -4.48 5.87 13.75
C GLY A 161 -5.78 6.65 13.96
N GLU A 162 -6.81 6.34 13.18
CA GLU A 162 -8.16 6.90 13.36
C GLU A 162 -8.69 6.63 14.77
N ARG A 163 -8.57 5.39 15.24
CA ARG A 163 -9.02 4.99 16.59
C ARG A 163 -8.26 5.71 17.71
N LEU A 164 -6.95 5.91 17.58
CA LEU A 164 -6.16 6.65 18.56
C LEU A 164 -6.65 8.10 18.69
N ILE A 165 -6.93 8.76 17.57
CA ILE A 165 -7.48 10.12 17.55
C ILE A 165 -8.91 10.10 18.11
N ALA A 166 -9.76 9.18 17.67
CA ALA A 166 -11.15 9.06 18.15
C ALA A 166 -11.22 8.87 19.67
N ALA A 167 -10.31 8.08 20.23
CA ALA A 167 -10.19 7.86 21.67
C ALA A 167 -9.59 9.04 22.43
N GLY A 168 -9.11 10.09 21.76
CA GLY A 168 -8.47 11.25 22.39
C GLY A 168 -7.07 11.00 22.94
N LEU A 169 -6.45 9.86 22.57
CA LEU A 169 -5.08 9.53 23.00
C LEU A 169 -4.04 10.43 22.32
N VAL A 170 -4.31 10.84 21.09
CA VAL A 170 -3.49 11.77 20.31
C VAL A 170 -4.39 12.76 19.56
N ASP A 171 -3.83 13.84 19.04
CA ASP A 171 -4.53 14.83 18.21
C ASP A 171 -4.28 14.60 16.73
N VAL A 172 -3.12 14.00 16.41
CA VAL A 172 -2.68 13.72 15.05
C VAL A 172 -2.08 12.31 14.98
N ALA A 173 -2.28 11.62 13.88
CA ALA A 173 -1.65 10.33 13.61
C ALA A 173 -0.95 10.37 12.24
N LEU A 174 0.35 10.10 12.26
CA LEU A 174 1.13 9.76 11.07
C LEU A 174 0.93 8.28 10.79
N VAL A 175 0.18 7.97 9.74
CA VAL A 175 -0.17 6.61 9.36
C VAL A 175 0.36 6.28 7.97
N GLY A 176 0.60 5.02 7.71
CA GLY A 176 1.04 4.57 6.40
C GLY A 176 1.85 3.30 6.44
N GLY A 177 2.88 3.22 5.60
CA GLY A 177 3.76 2.06 5.56
C GLY A 177 4.70 2.07 4.38
N ALA A 178 5.60 1.11 4.40
CA ALA A 178 6.52 0.83 3.32
C ALA A 178 6.83 -0.65 3.25
N ASP A 179 7.08 -1.14 2.05
CA ASP A 179 7.74 -2.41 1.81
C ASP A 179 8.74 -2.23 0.66
N SER A 180 9.97 -2.61 0.92
CA SER A 180 11.04 -2.66 -0.08
C SER A 180 11.06 -4.01 -0.78
N LEU A 181 11.64 -4.06 -1.98
CA LEU A 181 11.86 -5.33 -2.67
C LEU A 181 12.81 -6.22 -1.86
N SER A 182 12.48 -7.49 -1.79
CA SER A 182 13.29 -8.52 -1.15
C SER A 182 13.13 -9.86 -1.85
N ARG A 183 14.19 -10.66 -1.89
CA ARG A 183 14.16 -12.00 -2.51
C ARG A 183 13.23 -12.95 -1.76
N MET A 184 13.06 -12.78 -0.45
CA MET A 184 12.24 -13.67 0.36
C MET A 184 10.77 -13.70 -0.10
N PRO A 185 10.02 -12.59 -0.15
CA PRO A 185 8.65 -12.62 -0.65
C PRO A 185 8.56 -12.94 -2.14
N ILE A 186 9.52 -12.50 -2.97
CA ILE A 186 9.51 -12.80 -4.41
C ILE A 186 9.57 -14.32 -4.64
N ASN A 187 10.55 -15.00 -4.04
CA ASN A 187 10.67 -16.45 -4.16
C ASN A 187 9.57 -17.20 -3.40
N GLY A 188 9.04 -16.63 -2.32
CA GLY A 188 7.89 -17.16 -1.60
C GLY A 188 6.65 -17.25 -2.50
N PHE A 189 6.29 -16.17 -3.18
CA PHE A 189 5.16 -16.17 -4.11
C PHE A 189 5.42 -17.02 -5.35
N ASP A 190 6.65 -17.06 -5.85
CA ASP A 190 7.05 -17.97 -6.93
C ASP A 190 6.84 -19.45 -6.53
N SER A 191 7.23 -19.83 -5.32
CA SER A 191 7.03 -21.19 -4.82
C SER A 191 5.57 -21.58 -4.65
N LEU A 192 4.67 -20.59 -4.52
CA LEU A 192 3.22 -20.80 -4.47
C LEU A 192 2.57 -20.73 -5.86
N ALA A 193 3.35 -20.66 -6.95
CA ALA A 193 2.87 -20.45 -8.31
C ALA A 193 1.91 -19.24 -8.41
N SER A 194 2.24 -18.15 -7.70
CA SER A 194 1.43 -16.94 -7.63
C SER A 194 2.17 -15.69 -8.12
N LEU A 195 3.35 -15.87 -8.69
CA LEU A 195 4.12 -14.80 -9.34
C LEU A 195 3.89 -14.84 -10.85
N SER A 196 3.58 -13.70 -11.45
CA SER A 196 3.35 -13.63 -12.90
C SER A 196 4.66 -13.75 -13.69
N GLU A 197 4.63 -14.48 -14.79
CA GLU A 197 5.74 -14.56 -15.76
C GLU A 197 5.88 -13.27 -16.58
N SER A 198 4.79 -12.51 -16.71
CA SER A 198 4.74 -11.22 -17.39
C SER A 198 4.43 -10.09 -16.43
N ARG A 199 4.25 -8.86 -16.92
CA ARG A 199 3.64 -7.80 -16.13
C ARG A 199 2.22 -8.20 -15.77
N CYS A 200 1.89 -8.21 -14.50
CA CYS A 200 0.58 -8.67 -14.02
C CYS A 200 -0.58 -7.92 -14.72
N ALA A 201 -1.62 -8.66 -15.06
CA ALA A 201 -2.81 -8.15 -15.73
C ALA A 201 -4.08 -8.50 -14.93
N PRO A 202 -4.44 -7.71 -13.91
CA PRO A 202 -5.62 -7.97 -13.08
C PRO A 202 -6.89 -8.10 -13.93
N PHE A 203 -7.73 -9.08 -13.61
CA PHE A 203 -8.99 -9.40 -14.28
C PHE A 203 -8.86 -9.86 -15.76
N SER A 204 -7.63 -10.09 -16.20
CA SER A 204 -7.39 -10.73 -17.51
C SER A 204 -7.73 -12.22 -17.48
N ARG A 205 -8.12 -12.76 -18.63
CA ARG A 205 -8.34 -14.20 -18.82
C ARG A 205 -7.07 -15.00 -18.56
N ASP A 206 -5.94 -14.47 -18.95
CA ASP A 206 -4.63 -15.12 -18.88
C ASP A 206 -3.84 -14.69 -17.64
N ARG A 207 -4.51 -14.14 -16.61
CA ARG A 207 -3.86 -13.75 -15.35
C ARG A 207 -3.26 -14.97 -14.66
N ASP A 208 -2.02 -14.87 -14.27
CA ASP A 208 -1.22 -15.97 -13.72
C ASP A 208 -0.57 -15.67 -12.37
N GLY A 209 -0.70 -14.43 -11.89
CA GLY A 209 -0.12 -14.04 -10.60
C GLY A 209 0.24 -12.57 -10.49
N ILE A 210 0.90 -12.23 -9.39
CA ILE A 210 1.30 -10.87 -9.07
C ILE A 210 2.61 -10.48 -9.74
N SER A 211 2.81 -9.19 -9.97
CA SER A 211 4.15 -8.58 -10.05
C SER A 211 4.40 -7.88 -8.71
N ILE A 212 5.45 -8.24 -7.99
CA ILE A 212 5.77 -7.58 -6.71
C ILE A 212 6.32 -6.18 -6.98
N GLY A 213 5.94 -5.22 -6.14
CA GLY A 213 6.44 -3.86 -6.17
C GLY A 213 6.96 -3.41 -4.81
N GLU A 214 7.78 -2.37 -4.81
CA GLU A 214 8.13 -1.61 -3.61
C GLU A 214 7.46 -0.26 -3.62
N GLY A 215 7.25 0.30 -2.46
CA GLY A 215 6.70 1.63 -2.31
C GLY A 215 6.52 2.02 -0.86
N ALA A 216 6.22 3.28 -0.67
CA ALA A 216 5.81 3.84 0.61
C ALA A 216 4.76 4.92 0.39
N ALA A 217 3.87 5.04 1.36
CA ALA A 217 3.03 6.21 1.49
C ALA A 217 2.79 6.53 2.97
N LEU A 218 2.68 7.82 3.25
CA LEU A 218 2.37 8.35 4.56
C LEU A 218 1.22 9.34 4.45
N MET A 219 0.32 9.30 5.42
CA MET A 219 -0.79 10.23 5.57
C MET A 219 -0.79 10.82 6.97
N LEU A 220 -1.17 12.07 7.08
CA LEU A 220 -1.35 12.76 8.34
C LEU A 220 -2.85 12.91 8.62
N LEU A 221 -3.35 12.20 9.62
CA LEU A 221 -4.74 12.24 10.06
C LEU A 221 -4.93 13.27 11.18
N THR A 222 -6.05 13.99 11.14
CA THR A 222 -6.39 15.04 12.12
C THR A 222 -7.90 15.14 12.33
N ARG A 223 -8.33 15.78 13.43
CA ARG A 223 -9.73 16.20 13.63
C ARG A 223 -10.06 17.52 12.96
N GLU A 224 -9.05 18.29 12.57
CA GLU A 224 -9.29 19.58 11.92
C GLU A 224 -9.86 19.38 10.52
N PRO A 225 -10.92 20.11 10.17
CA PRO A 225 -11.53 20.02 8.85
C PRO A 225 -10.52 20.26 7.73
N GLN A 226 -10.50 19.35 6.76
CA GLN A 226 -9.66 19.37 5.57
C GLN A 226 -10.53 19.01 4.36
N PRO A 227 -10.07 19.29 3.12
CA PRO A 227 -10.82 18.95 1.92
C PRO A 227 -11.08 17.43 1.77
N LEU A 228 -10.18 16.58 2.26
CA LEU A 228 -10.32 15.14 2.23
C LEU A 228 -10.64 14.59 3.63
N ALA A 229 -11.63 13.70 3.70
CA ALA A 229 -12.08 13.09 4.95
C ALA A 229 -12.06 11.56 4.86
N LEU A 230 -11.65 10.91 5.94
CA LEU A 230 -11.84 9.47 6.16
C LEU A 230 -13.26 9.28 6.74
N LEU A 231 -14.18 8.85 5.90
CA LEU A 231 -15.59 8.73 6.28
C LEU A 231 -15.90 7.42 7.01
N GLY A 232 -15.21 6.35 6.64
CA GLY A 232 -15.42 5.06 7.25
C GLY A 232 -14.33 4.06 6.90
N ALA A 233 -14.19 3.07 7.76
CA ALA A 233 -13.24 1.99 7.61
C ALA A 233 -13.85 0.67 8.07
N GLY A 234 -13.34 -0.45 7.53
CA GLY A 234 -13.79 -1.77 7.92
C GLY A 234 -12.67 -2.79 7.81
N GLU A 235 -12.66 -3.73 8.71
CA GLU A 235 -11.70 -4.83 8.74
C GLU A 235 -12.36 -6.13 9.17
N SER A 236 -11.87 -7.23 8.66
CA SER A 236 -12.32 -8.56 9.06
C SER A 236 -11.23 -9.60 8.82
N SER A 237 -11.49 -10.83 9.18
CA SER A 237 -10.64 -11.97 8.87
C SER A 237 -11.48 -13.08 8.27
N ASP A 238 -10.99 -13.71 7.20
CA ASP A 238 -11.66 -14.86 6.59
C ASP A 238 -11.58 -16.10 7.50
N ALA A 239 -10.44 -16.32 8.16
CA ALA A 239 -10.13 -17.54 8.91
C ALA A 239 -10.44 -18.83 8.10
N TRP A 240 -10.22 -18.78 6.79
CA TRP A 240 -10.60 -19.82 5.83
C TRP A 240 -9.43 -20.73 5.45
N HIS A 241 -8.37 -20.15 4.91
CA HIS A 241 -7.21 -20.87 4.40
C HIS A 241 -5.95 -20.03 4.56
N MET A 242 -4.79 -20.67 4.60
CA MET A 242 -3.50 -20.01 4.80
C MET A 242 -3.12 -19.05 3.65
N SER A 243 -3.45 -19.39 2.40
CA SER A 243 -3.04 -18.64 1.21
C SER A 243 -4.18 -18.26 0.25
N ALA A 244 -5.36 -18.85 0.39
CA ALA A 244 -6.50 -18.60 -0.50
C ALA A 244 -7.60 -17.79 0.20
N PRO A 245 -8.26 -16.82 -0.49
CA PRO A 245 -9.40 -16.12 0.05
C PRO A 245 -10.61 -17.06 0.20
N HIS A 246 -11.55 -16.68 1.06
CA HIS A 246 -12.85 -17.36 1.11
C HIS A 246 -13.53 -17.27 -0.27
N PRO A 247 -13.98 -18.38 -0.87
CA PRO A 247 -14.48 -18.38 -2.27
C PRO A 247 -15.60 -17.38 -2.54
N GLN A 248 -16.50 -17.17 -1.58
CA GLN A 248 -17.57 -16.18 -1.65
C GLN A 248 -17.16 -14.78 -1.18
N GLY A 249 -15.93 -14.60 -0.68
CA GLY A 249 -15.42 -13.31 -0.24
C GLY A 249 -16.15 -12.71 0.96
N GLU A 250 -16.65 -13.56 1.87
CA GLU A 250 -17.45 -13.10 3.02
C GLU A 250 -16.71 -12.12 3.92
N GLY A 251 -15.40 -12.32 4.13
CA GLY A 251 -14.58 -11.41 4.90
C GLY A 251 -14.43 -10.06 4.22
N ALA A 252 -14.11 -10.05 2.93
CA ALA A 252 -14.01 -8.82 2.15
C ALA A 252 -15.34 -8.05 2.14
N GLU A 253 -16.46 -8.74 1.94
CA GLU A 253 -17.78 -8.11 1.98
C GLU A 253 -18.11 -7.54 3.36
N ARG A 254 -17.81 -8.26 4.46
CA ARG A 254 -17.98 -7.73 5.82
C ARG A 254 -17.19 -6.44 6.04
N ALA A 255 -15.92 -6.40 5.64
CA ALA A 255 -15.09 -5.21 5.78
C ALA A 255 -15.68 -4.02 4.99
N MET A 256 -16.10 -4.23 3.74
CA MET A 256 -16.74 -3.19 2.93
C MET A 256 -18.05 -2.68 3.54
N ARG A 257 -18.92 -3.59 4.03
CA ARG A 257 -20.17 -3.21 4.71
C ARG A 257 -19.92 -2.42 5.98
N MET A 258 -18.91 -2.79 6.78
CA MET A 258 -18.52 -2.03 7.96
C MET A 258 -18.08 -0.61 7.59
N ALA A 259 -17.25 -0.45 6.54
CA ALA A 259 -16.83 0.87 6.07
C ALA A 259 -18.01 1.72 5.60
N LEU A 260 -18.92 1.17 4.82
CA LEU A 260 -20.14 1.85 4.37
C LEU A 260 -21.04 2.25 5.54
N GLN A 261 -21.22 1.35 6.52
CA GLN A 261 -22.02 1.62 7.72
C GLN A 261 -21.42 2.75 8.55
N GLN A 262 -20.10 2.74 8.78
CA GLN A 262 -19.42 3.81 9.52
C GLN A 262 -19.52 5.15 8.80
N ALA A 263 -19.41 5.12 7.45
CA ALA A 263 -19.55 6.30 6.62
C ALA A 263 -21.01 6.81 6.49
N ALA A 264 -21.98 6.03 6.91
CA ALA A 264 -23.42 6.25 6.66
C ALA A 264 -23.74 6.42 5.16
N LEU A 265 -23.09 5.64 4.30
CA LEU A 265 -23.26 5.65 2.85
C LEU A 265 -23.89 4.36 2.34
N SER A 266 -24.72 4.48 1.31
CA SER A 266 -25.15 3.34 0.50
C SER A 266 -24.08 3.00 -0.54
N PRO A 267 -24.01 1.76 -1.04
CA PRO A 267 -23.08 1.36 -2.10
C PRO A 267 -23.13 2.27 -3.33
N GLN A 268 -24.31 2.77 -3.70
CA GLN A 268 -24.55 3.62 -4.89
C GLN A 268 -23.98 5.03 -4.75
N GLN A 269 -23.62 5.45 -3.55
CA GLN A 269 -22.98 6.75 -3.29
C GLN A 269 -21.46 6.72 -3.41
N VAL A 270 -20.89 5.51 -3.62
CA VAL A 270 -19.44 5.34 -3.89
C VAL A 270 -19.15 5.74 -5.33
N GLY A 271 -18.20 6.62 -5.53
CA GLY A 271 -17.84 7.14 -6.85
C GLY A 271 -16.76 6.31 -7.57
N TYR A 272 -15.94 5.55 -6.84
CA TYR A 272 -14.87 4.72 -7.39
C TYR A 272 -14.40 3.71 -6.35
N ILE A 273 -13.99 2.53 -6.82
CA ILE A 273 -13.36 1.50 -5.99
C ILE A 273 -11.99 1.15 -6.57
N ASN A 274 -10.94 1.40 -5.80
CA ASN A 274 -9.63 0.86 -6.09
C ASN A 274 -9.58 -0.58 -5.58
N LEU A 275 -9.53 -1.54 -6.52
CA LEU A 275 -9.59 -2.96 -6.22
C LEU A 275 -8.25 -3.49 -5.71
N HIS A 276 -8.30 -4.52 -4.89
CA HIS A 276 -7.10 -5.28 -4.56
C HIS A 276 -6.47 -5.87 -5.81
N GLY A 277 -7.26 -6.54 -6.66
CA GLY A 277 -6.93 -6.90 -8.04
C GLY A 277 -5.49 -7.33 -8.26
N THR A 278 -5.12 -8.48 -7.70
CA THR A 278 -3.72 -8.96 -7.67
C THR A 278 -3.29 -9.67 -8.94
N ALA A 279 -4.21 -9.91 -9.87
CA ALA A 279 -4.02 -10.79 -11.03
C ALA A 279 -3.82 -12.27 -10.67
N THR A 280 -4.11 -12.67 -9.45
CA THR A 280 -4.21 -14.09 -9.11
C THR A 280 -5.61 -14.60 -9.43
N PRO A 281 -5.75 -15.82 -9.99
CA PRO A 281 -7.06 -16.33 -10.41
C PRO A 281 -8.11 -16.28 -9.32
N LEU A 282 -7.79 -16.73 -8.11
CA LEU A 282 -8.77 -16.84 -7.02
C LEU A 282 -9.14 -15.48 -6.43
N ASN A 283 -8.18 -14.56 -6.27
CA ASN A 283 -8.50 -13.25 -5.74
C ASN A 283 -9.42 -12.47 -6.67
N ASP A 284 -9.08 -12.39 -7.95
CA ASP A 284 -9.82 -11.56 -8.89
C ASP A 284 -11.24 -12.13 -9.13
N GLN A 285 -11.38 -13.46 -9.13
CA GLN A 285 -12.69 -14.11 -9.18
C GLN A 285 -13.54 -13.78 -7.94
N MET A 286 -12.97 -13.93 -6.77
CA MET A 286 -13.64 -13.63 -5.50
C MET A 286 -14.04 -12.15 -5.44
N GLU A 287 -13.10 -11.26 -5.74
CA GLU A 287 -13.30 -9.82 -5.61
C GLU A 287 -14.34 -9.30 -6.61
N ALA A 288 -14.28 -9.71 -7.88
CA ALA A 288 -15.31 -9.38 -8.87
C ALA A 288 -16.71 -9.82 -8.40
N GLY A 289 -16.82 -11.01 -7.80
CA GLY A 289 -18.07 -11.53 -7.24
C GLY A 289 -18.60 -10.67 -6.08
N VAL A 290 -17.74 -10.25 -5.17
CA VAL A 290 -18.11 -9.39 -4.04
C VAL A 290 -18.56 -8.01 -4.51
N ILE A 291 -17.77 -7.39 -5.41
CA ILE A 291 -18.10 -6.06 -5.93
C ILE A 291 -19.42 -6.09 -6.71
N ALA A 292 -19.61 -7.05 -7.60
CA ALA A 292 -20.86 -7.19 -8.36
C ALA A 292 -22.07 -7.37 -7.42
N ARG A 293 -21.93 -8.17 -6.36
CA ARG A 293 -23.01 -8.44 -5.40
C ARG A 293 -23.34 -7.23 -4.52
N LEU A 294 -22.32 -6.47 -4.09
CA LEU A 294 -22.49 -5.36 -3.16
C LEU A 294 -22.77 -4.02 -3.85
N PHE A 295 -22.08 -3.72 -4.94
CA PHE A 295 -22.13 -2.42 -5.63
C PHE A 295 -22.81 -2.50 -7.01
N GLY A 296 -22.99 -3.72 -7.55
CA GLY A 296 -23.41 -3.89 -8.93
C GLY A 296 -22.29 -3.53 -9.92
N ASN A 297 -22.66 -3.12 -11.13
CA ASN A 297 -21.73 -2.74 -12.20
C ASN A 297 -21.74 -1.23 -12.52
N ARG A 298 -22.42 -0.41 -11.70
CA ARG A 298 -22.52 1.06 -11.94
C ARG A 298 -21.45 1.85 -11.21
N VAL A 299 -20.85 1.30 -10.17
CA VAL A 299 -19.73 1.92 -9.47
C VAL A 299 -18.46 1.58 -10.23
N PRO A 300 -17.76 2.57 -10.82
CA PRO A 300 -16.54 2.30 -11.56
C PRO A 300 -15.45 1.75 -10.63
N CYS A 301 -14.73 0.74 -11.11
CA CYS A 301 -13.65 0.13 -10.35
C CYS A 301 -12.47 -0.25 -11.23
N SER A 302 -11.28 -0.33 -10.65
CA SER A 302 -10.08 -0.83 -11.31
C SER A 302 -8.99 -1.18 -10.31
N SER A 303 -8.03 -2.02 -10.72
CA SER A 303 -6.78 -2.25 -9.98
C SER A 303 -5.67 -1.41 -10.58
N THR A 304 -4.81 -0.86 -9.74
CA THR A 304 -3.62 -0.13 -10.16
C THR A 304 -2.34 -0.97 -10.11
N LYS A 305 -2.44 -2.27 -9.76
CA LYS A 305 -1.27 -3.13 -9.57
C LYS A 305 -0.45 -3.42 -10.83
N HIS A 306 -1.05 -3.31 -12.00
CA HIS A 306 -0.30 -3.34 -13.24
C HIS A 306 0.63 -2.11 -13.42
N LEU A 307 0.40 -1.02 -12.67
CA LEU A 307 1.21 0.20 -12.67
C LEU A 307 2.17 0.30 -11.49
N THR A 308 1.80 -0.24 -10.33
CA THR A 308 2.60 -0.12 -9.10
C THR A 308 3.34 -1.39 -8.74
N GLY A 309 2.93 -2.54 -9.28
CA GLY A 309 3.18 -3.81 -8.65
C GLY A 309 2.38 -3.97 -7.35
N HIS A 310 2.39 -5.16 -6.79
CA HIS A 310 1.85 -5.40 -5.46
C HIS A 310 2.88 -4.98 -4.41
N THR A 311 2.67 -3.87 -3.74
CA THR A 311 3.58 -3.31 -2.73
C THR A 311 3.41 -3.94 -1.34
N LEU A 312 2.96 -5.19 -1.29
CA LEU A 312 2.82 -6.01 -0.09
C LEU A 312 2.06 -5.30 1.04
N GLY A 313 2.65 -5.18 2.23
CA GLY A 313 2.02 -4.50 3.36
C GLY A 313 1.78 -3.00 3.15
N ALA A 314 2.52 -2.36 2.26
CA ALA A 314 2.29 -0.97 1.86
C ALA A 314 1.15 -0.79 0.84
N ALA A 315 0.57 -1.88 0.29
CA ALA A 315 -0.42 -1.79 -0.77
C ALA A 315 -1.63 -0.91 -0.40
N GLY A 316 -2.21 -1.14 0.77
CA GLY A 316 -3.41 -0.41 1.19
C GLY A 316 -3.20 1.09 1.30
N ILE A 317 -2.07 1.55 1.85
CA ILE A 317 -1.81 2.99 1.96
C ILE A 317 -1.42 3.60 0.62
N CYS A 318 -0.71 2.89 -0.25
CA CYS A 318 -0.41 3.36 -1.60
C CYS A 318 -1.70 3.55 -2.42
N GLU A 319 -2.63 2.61 -2.34
CA GLU A 319 -3.93 2.67 -3.02
C GLU A 319 -4.84 3.76 -2.44
N ALA A 320 -4.83 3.93 -1.11
CA ALA A 320 -5.52 5.04 -0.47
C ALA A 320 -4.93 6.40 -0.88
N ALA A 321 -3.60 6.52 -0.96
CA ALA A 321 -2.93 7.74 -1.40
C ALA A 321 -3.19 8.04 -2.88
N LEU A 322 -3.21 7.02 -3.75
CA LEU A 322 -3.63 7.19 -5.15
C LEU A 322 -5.08 7.69 -5.24
N SER A 323 -5.99 7.12 -4.45
CA SER A 323 -7.39 7.56 -4.41
C SER A 323 -7.52 9.00 -3.89
N ALA A 324 -6.75 9.37 -2.86
CA ALA A 324 -6.69 10.73 -2.34
C ALA A 324 -6.15 11.72 -3.40
N LEU A 325 -5.11 11.32 -4.14
CA LEU A 325 -4.54 12.12 -5.23
C LEU A 325 -5.53 12.34 -6.37
N ILE A 326 -6.25 11.30 -6.78
CA ILE A 326 -7.31 11.37 -7.80
C ILE A 326 -8.38 12.37 -7.38
N LEU A 327 -8.84 12.32 -6.13
CA LEU A 327 -9.83 13.25 -5.59
C LEU A 327 -9.29 14.68 -5.51
N GLN A 328 -8.08 14.87 -5.00
CA GLN A 328 -7.48 16.19 -4.78
C GLN A 328 -7.21 16.92 -6.10
N GLU A 329 -6.66 16.22 -7.09
CA GLU A 329 -6.25 16.79 -8.38
C GLU A 329 -7.32 16.62 -9.47
N ASN A 330 -8.48 16.02 -9.13
CA ASN A 330 -9.56 15.71 -10.08
C ASN A 330 -9.05 14.94 -11.31
N LEU A 331 -8.22 13.90 -11.06
CA LEU A 331 -7.63 13.10 -12.13
C LEU A 331 -8.66 12.15 -12.75
N PRO A 332 -8.46 11.76 -14.02
CA PRO A 332 -9.20 10.64 -14.60
C PRO A 332 -9.02 9.37 -13.77
N LEU A 333 -10.08 8.59 -13.64
CA LEU A 333 -10.01 7.31 -12.95
C LEU A 333 -9.09 6.34 -13.73
N PRO A 334 -8.20 5.60 -13.05
CA PRO A 334 -7.37 4.62 -13.72
C PRO A 334 -8.21 3.48 -14.28
N ALA A 335 -7.85 2.99 -15.45
CA ALA A 335 -8.53 1.91 -16.14
C ALA A 335 -7.64 0.68 -16.26
N GLN A 336 -8.24 -0.50 -16.43
CA GLN A 336 -7.52 -1.73 -16.74
C GLN A 336 -6.96 -1.66 -18.16
N ASP A 337 -5.72 -2.07 -18.30
CA ASP A 337 -5.02 -2.13 -19.59
C ASP A 337 -5.10 -3.55 -20.17
N PHE A 338 -5.98 -3.74 -21.13
CA PHE A 338 -6.12 -5.00 -21.86
C PHE A 338 -5.55 -4.96 -23.27
N ARG A 339 -4.65 -4.02 -23.58
CA ARG A 339 -4.00 -3.96 -24.92
C ARG A 339 -3.11 -5.18 -25.21
N ALA A 340 -2.52 -5.77 -24.17
CA ALA A 340 -1.68 -6.97 -24.27
C ALA A 340 -2.33 -8.24 -23.70
N ALA A 341 -3.56 -8.16 -23.22
CA ALA A 341 -4.27 -9.26 -22.55
C ALA A 341 -5.78 -9.11 -22.79
N ALA A 342 -6.53 -10.21 -22.81
CA ALA A 342 -7.98 -10.16 -22.93
C ALA A 342 -8.64 -10.10 -21.56
N GLN A 343 -9.71 -9.30 -21.42
CA GLN A 343 -10.57 -9.35 -20.24
C GLN A 343 -11.13 -10.76 -20.04
N ASP A 344 -11.25 -11.19 -18.81
CA ASP A 344 -11.94 -12.44 -18.47
C ASP A 344 -13.45 -12.18 -18.38
N GLU A 345 -14.14 -12.45 -19.48
CA GLU A 345 -15.61 -12.28 -19.58
C GLU A 345 -16.38 -13.33 -18.76
N THR A 346 -15.72 -14.31 -18.16
CA THR A 346 -16.37 -15.29 -17.28
C THR A 346 -16.54 -14.76 -15.84
N LEU A 347 -15.83 -13.68 -15.50
CA LEU A 347 -16.00 -13.01 -14.22
C LEU A 347 -17.32 -12.23 -14.18
N PRO A 348 -17.97 -12.12 -12.99
CA PRO A 348 -19.13 -11.24 -12.84
C PRO A 348 -18.79 -9.81 -13.26
N ASP A 349 -19.72 -9.16 -13.98
CA ASP A 349 -19.59 -7.73 -14.31
C ASP A 349 -19.65 -6.88 -13.02
N CYS A 350 -18.52 -6.34 -12.64
CA CYS A 350 -18.36 -5.54 -11.43
C CYS A 350 -18.09 -4.04 -11.72
N GLY A 351 -18.25 -3.60 -12.98
CA GLY A 351 -18.04 -2.21 -13.37
C GLY A 351 -16.58 -1.84 -13.62
N LEU A 352 -15.76 -2.79 -14.13
CA LEU A 352 -14.37 -2.51 -14.49
C LEU A 352 -14.27 -1.40 -15.53
N LEU A 353 -13.44 -0.40 -15.22
CA LEU A 353 -13.05 0.62 -16.19
C LEU A 353 -12.02 0.03 -17.16
N LEU A 354 -12.31 0.17 -18.45
CA LEU A 354 -11.48 -0.32 -19.55
C LEU A 354 -10.85 0.85 -20.30
N GLN A 355 -9.62 0.68 -20.79
CA GLN A 355 -8.97 1.62 -21.70
C GLN A 355 -9.48 1.48 -23.12
#